data_04b31b8e4f2fbbfac6e5cac29f2e860f
#
_entry.id   04b31b8e4f2fbbfac6e5cac29f2e860f
#
_cell.length_a   1.000
_cell.length_b   1.000
_cell.length_c   1.000
_cell.angle_alpha   90.00
_cell.angle_beta   90.00
_cell.angle_gamma   90.00
#
_symmetry.space_group_name_H-M   'P 1'
#
loop_
_entity.id
_entity.type
_entity.pdbx_description
1 polymer ?
#
loop_
_entity_poly.entity_id
_entity_poly.type
_entity_poly.pdbx_seq_one_letter_code
_entity_poly.pdbx_strand_id
1 'polypeptide(L)'
;KAGNLGIPVFTNAIDFVDTAQNAIFGSSDFAMESFARNQLGYNHPKGLDFITKFNGKYIIAEAKFLSDFGGHQNAQFNDAISTMRADLSPTSKEVIKIAILDGVLYIKGNNKMHKSITTQFDDDEVIISAVLLRDYLFSLQVL
;
A
#
# COMPACT_ATOMS: atom_id res chain seq x y z
N LYS A 1 -14.56 -3.47 -0.48
CA LYS A 1 -13.14 -3.22 -0.75
C LYS A 1 -12.92 -1.72 -0.86
N ALA A 2 -12.60 -1.17 -2.05
CA ALA A 2 -12.36 0.27 -2.16
C ALA A 2 -13.56 1.12 -1.67
N GLY A 3 -14.79 0.68 -1.92
CA GLY A 3 -15.99 1.40 -1.49
C GLY A 3 -16.16 1.58 0.01
N ASN A 4 -15.48 0.79 0.81
CA ASN A 4 -15.56 0.90 2.28
C ASN A 4 -14.80 2.10 2.85
N LEU A 5 -13.99 2.76 2.05
CA LEU A 5 -13.27 3.98 2.47
C LEU A 5 -14.13 5.24 2.38
N GLY A 6 -15.28 5.17 1.70
CA GLY A 6 -16.20 6.30 1.56
C GLY A 6 -15.67 7.42 0.66
N ILE A 7 -14.73 7.12 -0.23
CA ILE A 7 -14.15 8.04 -1.19
C ILE A 7 -14.34 7.53 -2.61
N PRO A 8 -14.37 8.42 -3.63
CA PRO A 8 -14.60 8.01 -5.01
C PRO A 8 -13.47 7.16 -5.58
N VAL A 9 -13.82 6.28 -6.51
CA VAL A 9 -12.89 5.46 -7.28
C VAL A 9 -12.87 5.98 -8.70
N PHE A 10 -11.69 6.33 -9.18
CA PHE A 10 -11.47 6.73 -10.58
C PHE A 10 -10.80 5.60 -11.34
N THR A 11 -11.22 5.38 -12.57
CA THR A 11 -10.62 4.38 -13.46
C THR A 11 -9.71 5.00 -14.50
N ASN A 12 -9.77 6.31 -14.66
CA ASN A 12 -8.93 7.08 -15.58
C ASN A 12 -7.85 7.84 -14.80
N ALA A 13 -6.60 7.68 -15.19
CA ALA A 13 -5.47 8.27 -14.49
C ALA A 13 -5.49 9.80 -14.49
N ILE A 14 -5.91 10.43 -15.59
CA ILE A 14 -5.98 11.89 -15.69
C ILE A 14 -7.01 12.43 -14.72
N ASP A 15 -8.19 11.84 -14.67
CA ASP A 15 -9.26 12.25 -13.75
C ASP A 15 -8.83 12.06 -12.29
N PHE A 16 -8.12 10.97 -12.01
CA PHE A 16 -7.58 10.69 -10.68
C PHE A 16 -6.57 11.76 -10.24
N VAL A 17 -5.68 12.17 -11.11
CA VAL A 17 -4.68 13.21 -10.80
C VAL A 17 -5.34 14.57 -10.64
N ASP A 18 -6.31 14.88 -11.51
CA ASP A 18 -6.90 16.22 -11.58
C ASP A 18 -7.92 16.51 -10.47
N THR A 19 -8.52 15.47 -9.88
CA THR A 19 -9.51 15.72 -8.81
C THR A 19 -8.84 16.32 -7.57
N ALA A 20 -9.49 17.30 -6.97
CA ALA A 20 -9.10 17.86 -5.68
C ALA A 20 -9.53 16.98 -4.49
N GLN A 21 -10.38 15.98 -4.74
CA GLN A 21 -10.91 15.09 -3.71
C GLN A 21 -9.91 14.00 -3.35
N ASN A 22 -10.04 13.49 -2.14
CA ASN A 22 -9.45 12.19 -1.80
C ASN A 22 -10.09 11.12 -2.69
N ALA A 23 -9.28 10.26 -3.27
CA ALA A 23 -9.75 9.33 -4.29
C ALA A 23 -8.88 8.06 -4.35
N ILE A 24 -9.46 7.00 -4.88
CA ILE A 24 -8.77 5.75 -5.18
C ILE A 24 -8.62 5.62 -6.69
N PHE A 25 -7.46 5.18 -7.15
CA PHE A 25 -7.26 4.78 -8.53
C PHE A 25 -7.46 3.27 -8.65
N GLY A 26 -8.55 2.86 -9.29
CA GLY A 26 -8.90 1.46 -9.49
C GLY A 26 -9.03 1.19 -10.98
N SER A 27 -8.03 0.55 -11.58
CA SER A 27 -8.00 0.23 -13.00
C SER A 27 -7.37 -1.15 -13.21
N SER A 28 -7.01 -1.50 -14.44
CA SER A 28 -6.30 -2.74 -14.72
C SER A 28 -4.92 -2.75 -14.06
N ASP A 29 -4.37 -3.94 -13.82
CA ASP A 29 -3.04 -4.09 -13.26
C ASP A 29 -1.99 -3.34 -14.09
N PHE A 30 -2.10 -3.44 -15.43
CA PHE A 30 -1.21 -2.71 -16.33
C PHE A 30 -1.33 -1.19 -16.17
N ALA A 31 -2.55 -0.67 -16.08
CA ALA A 31 -2.77 0.78 -15.93
C ALA A 31 -2.28 1.29 -14.57
N MET A 32 -2.48 0.52 -13.52
CA MET A 32 -2.00 0.86 -12.18
C MET A 32 -0.47 0.84 -12.10
N GLU A 33 0.15 -0.18 -12.67
CA GLU A 33 1.61 -0.28 -12.73
C GLU A 33 2.21 0.86 -13.56
N SER A 34 1.64 1.15 -14.72
CA SER A 34 2.10 2.24 -15.58
C SER A 34 1.97 3.60 -14.89
N PHE A 35 0.87 3.85 -14.22
CA PHE A 35 0.67 5.07 -13.45
C PHE A 35 1.72 5.20 -12.33
N ALA A 36 1.92 4.16 -11.54
CA ALA A 36 2.87 4.17 -10.45
C ALA A 36 4.30 4.42 -10.95
N ARG A 37 4.67 3.78 -12.05
CA ARG A 37 6.00 3.95 -12.65
C ARG A 37 6.21 5.35 -13.21
N ASN A 38 5.27 5.85 -13.99
CA ASN A 38 5.43 7.09 -14.73
C ASN A 38 5.16 8.34 -13.89
N GLN A 39 4.25 8.25 -12.91
CA GLN A 39 3.80 9.39 -12.13
C GLN A 39 4.35 9.40 -10.70
N LEU A 40 4.60 8.24 -10.12
CA LEU A 40 4.98 8.12 -8.71
C LEU A 40 6.43 7.65 -8.52
N GLY A 41 7.14 7.36 -9.60
CA GLY A 41 8.53 6.91 -9.52
C GLY A 41 8.72 5.49 -9.00
N TYR A 42 7.67 4.67 -9.01
CA TYR A 42 7.70 3.29 -8.53
C TYR A 42 8.36 2.38 -9.56
N ASN A 43 9.53 1.84 -9.27
CA ASN A 43 10.33 1.05 -10.21
C ASN A 43 10.40 -0.45 -9.87
N HIS A 44 9.71 -0.89 -8.82
CA HIS A 44 9.72 -2.30 -8.42
C HIS A 44 8.97 -3.16 -9.46
N PRO A 45 9.46 -4.39 -9.80
CA PRO A 45 8.83 -5.22 -10.84
C PRO A 45 7.55 -5.92 -10.41
N LYS A 46 7.05 -5.67 -9.23
CA LYS A 46 5.78 -6.19 -8.72
C LYS A 46 4.67 -5.17 -8.95
N GLY A 47 3.46 -5.66 -9.20
CA GLY A 47 2.28 -4.82 -9.30
C GLY A 47 1.87 -4.24 -7.95
N LEU A 48 0.87 -3.36 -7.98
CA LEU A 48 0.29 -2.73 -6.81
C LEU A 48 -1.19 -3.08 -6.72
N ASP A 49 -1.65 -3.36 -5.52
CA ASP A 49 -3.07 -3.65 -5.25
C ASP A 49 -3.88 -2.40 -4.90
N PHE A 50 -3.20 -1.32 -4.51
CA PHE A 50 -3.85 -0.14 -3.98
C PHE A 50 -3.05 1.12 -4.31
N ILE A 51 -3.74 2.10 -4.91
CA ILE A 51 -3.23 3.44 -5.15
C ILE A 51 -4.31 4.42 -4.74
N THR A 52 -3.98 5.34 -3.86
CA THR A 52 -4.92 6.38 -3.42
C THR A 52 -4.24 7.73 -3.34
N LYS A 53 -5.04 8.78 -3.48
CA LYS A 53 -4.64 10.16 -3.20
C LYS A 53 -5.42 10.64 -1.97
N PHE A 54 -4.72 11.08 -0.96
CA PHE A 54 -5.34 11.48 0.29
C PHE A 54 -4.63 12.72 0.85
N ASN A 55 -5.38 13.82 0.97
CA ASN A 55 -4.85 15.12 1.41
C ASN A 55 -3.61 15.55 0.60
N GLY A 56 -3.65 15.35 -0.71
CA GLY A 56 -2.55 15.71 -1.62
C GLY A 56 -1.38 14.73 -1.65
N LYS A 57 -1.40 13.69 -0.83
CA LYS A 57 -0.37 12.64 -0.79
C LYS A 57 -0.85 11.42 -1.55
N TYR A 58 0.07 10.75 -2.23
CA TYR A 58 -0.22 9.48 -2.92
C TYR A 58 0.27 8.33 -2.06
N ILE A 59 -0.61 7.37 -1.81
CA ILE A 59 -0.30 6.19 -1.01
C ILE A 59 -0.41 4.97 -1.91
N ILE A 60 0.65 4.16 -1.93
CA ILE A 60 0.70 2.92 -2.70
C ILE A 60 0.95 1.75 -1.78
N ALA A 61 0.34 0.60 -2.11
CA ALA A 61 0.44 -0.59 -1.28
C ALA A 61 0.23 -1.88 -2.07
N GLU A 62 0.80 -2.94 -1.54
CA GLU A 62 0.39 -4.31 -1.83
C GLU A 62 -0.36 -4.85 -0.62
N ALA A 63 -1.45 -5.58 -0.87
CA ALA A 63 -2.31 -6.13 0.17
C ALA A 63 -2.23 -7.66 0.14
N LYS A 64 -2.01 -8.30 1.29
CA LYS A 64 -1.97 -9.74 1.45
C LYS A 64 -2.77 -10.18 2.66
N PHE A 65 -3.49 -11.28 2.51
CA PHE A 65 -4.11 -11.99 3.62
C PHE A 65 -3.35 -13.30 3.87
N LEU A 66 -2.76 -13.43 5.05
CA LEU A 66 -1.85 -14.52 5.40
C LEU A 66 -2.62 -15.52 6.27
N SER A 67 -2.97 -16.67 5.68
CA SER A 67 -3.87 -17.65 6.30
C SER A 67 -3.16 -18.74 7.09
N ASP A 68 -1.85 -18.92 6.89
CA ASP A 68 -1.05 -19.91 7.62
C ASP A 68 0.42 -19.45 7.74
N PHE A 69 1.25 -20.28 8.38
CA PHE A 69 2.66 -19.99 8.64
C PHE A 69 3.62 -20.66 7.66
N GLY A 70 3.13 -21.28 6.58
CA GLY A 70 3.94 -22.00 5.61
C GLY A 70 4.86 -21.11 4.78
N GLY A 71 5.76 -21.73 4.02
CA GLY A 71 6.74 -21.02 3.19
C GLY A 71 6.10 -20.12 2.13
N HIS A 72 5.00 -20.56 1.53
CA HIS A 72 4.28 -19.75 0.54
C HIS A 72 3.72 -18.46 1.16
N GLN A 73 3.17 -18.53 2.36
CA GLN A 73 2.67 -17.38 3.08
C GLN A 73 3.79 -16.44 3.50
N ASN A 74 4.93 -16.96 3.93
CA ASN A 74 6.13 -16.16 4.21
C ASN A 74 6.63 -15.44 2.95
N ALA A 75 6.58 -16.10 1.77
CA ALA A 75 6.93 -15.45 0.51
C ALA A 75 5.99 -14.29 0.16
N GLN A 76 4.68 -14.46 0.37
CA GLN A 76 3.71 -13.37 0.16
C GLN A 76 3.93 -12.20 1.13
N PHE A 77 4.25 -12.50 2.38
CA PHE A 77 4.63 -11.47 3.36
C PHE A 77 5.84 -10.68 2.87
N ASN A 78 6.89 -11.37 2.44
CA ASN A 78 8.11 -10.73 1.94
C ASN A 78 7.87 -9.92 0.67
N ASP A 79 6.98 -10.36 -0.21
CA ASP A 79 6.58 -9.60 -1.41
C ASP A 79 5.96 -8.25 -1.03
N ALA A 80 5.05 -8.24 -0.06
CA ALA A 80 4.44 -7.00 0.41
C ALA A 80 5.47 -6.05 1.06
N ILE A 81 6.39 -6.60 1.84
CA ILE A 81 7.48 -5.82 2.45
C ILE A 81 8.41 -5.25 1.38
N SER A 82 8.75 -6.02 0.36
CA SER A 82 9.57 -5.56 -0.76
C SER A 82 8.92 -4.39 -1.51
N THR A 83 7.61 -4.45 -1.71
CA THR A 83 6.85 -3.34 -2.31
C THR A 83 6.91 -2.09 -1.43
N MET A 84 6.70 -2.23 -0.13
CA MET A 84 6.78 -1.12 0.82
C MET A 84 8.19 -0.50 0.88
N ARG A 85 9.24 -1.29 0.69
CA ARG A 85 10.64 -0.85 0.72
C ARG A 85 11.21 -0.49 -0.64
N ALA A 86 10.42 -0.57 -1.71
CA ALA A 86 10.89 -0.27 -3.06
C ALA A 86 11.40 1.17 -3.16
N ASP A 87 12.51 1.36 -3.87
CA ASP A 87 13.03 2.68 -4.14
C ASP A 87 12.14 3.43 -5.13
N LEU A 88 12.02 4.72 -4.92
CA LEU A 88 11.27 5.60 -5.81
C LEU A 88 12.25 6.48 -6.60
N SER A 89 12.01 6.59 -7.91
CA SER A 89 12.66 7.61 -8.72
C SER A 89 12.13 8.99 -8.33
N PRO A 90 12.90 10.07 -8.52
CA PRO A 90 12.44 11.42 -8.23
C PRO A 90 11.11 11.74 -8.92
N THR A 91 10.18 12.30 -8.17
CA THR A 91 8.87 12.73 -8.66
C THR A 91 8.46 14.00 -7.91
N SER A 92 7.64 14.83 -8.55
CA SER A 92 7.07 16.02 -7.92
C SER A 92 5.98 15.71 -6.89
N LYS A 93 5.53 14.45 -6.83
CA LYS A 93 4.44 14.01 -5.94
C LYS A 93 5.00 13.46 -4.65
N GLU A 94 4.32 13.71 -3.54
CA GLU A 94 4.62 13.06 -2.27
C GLU A 94 4.01 11.67 -2.27
N VAL A 95 4.86 10.65 -2.12
CA VAL A 95 4.46 9.24 -2.21
C VAL A 95 4.79 8.52 -0.90
N ILE A 96 3.79 7.86 -0.33
CA ILE A 96 3.93 7.03 0.86
C ILE A 96 3.71 5.57 0.46
N LYS A 97 4.64 4.70 0.82
CA LYS A 97 4.57 3.27 0.58
C LYS A 97 4.19 2.55 1.86
N ILE A 98 3.15 1.73 1.80
CA ILE A 98 2.71 0.94 2.95
C ILE A 98 2.50 -0.53 2.54
N ALA A 99 2.47 -1.42 3.53
CA ALA A 99 2.05 -2.81 3.36
C ALA A 99 0.73 -3.01 4.09
N ILE A 100 -0.29 -3.49 3.37
CA ILE A 100 -1.60 -3.82 3.94
C ILE A 100 -1.62 -5.32 4.17
N LEU A 101 -1.50 -5.74 5.42
CA LEU A 101 -1.37 -7.15 5.78
C LEU A 101 -2.39 -7.53 6.83
N ASP A 102 -3.04 -8.67 6.61
CA ASP A 102 -3.98 -9.26 7.56
C ASP A 102 -3.70 -10.74 7.75
N GLY A 103 -4.23 -11.31 8.83
CA GLY A 103 -4.17 -12.73 9.12
C GLY A 103 -3.20 -13.11 10.22
N VAL A 104 -2.58 -14.27 10.06
CA VAL A 104 -1.84 -14.95 11.14
C VAL A 104 -0.55 -14.25 11.60
N LEU A 105 -0.04 -13.27 10.83
CA LEU A 105 1.17 -12.55 11.22
C LEU A 105 1.00 -11.79 12.55
N TYR A 106 -0.23 -11.44 12.92
CA TYR A 106 -0.53 -10.77 14.17
C TYR A 106 -0.69 -11.70 15.37
N ILE A 107 -0.71 -13.00 15.13
CA ILE A 107 -0.77 -13.98 16.23
C ILE A 107 0.58 -14.03 16.93
N LYS A 108 0.59 -13.68 18.21
CA LYS A 108 1.80 -13.72 19.02
C LYS A 108 2.35 -15.14 19.12
N GLY A 109 3.66 -15.31 18.87
CA GLY A 109 4.29 -16.62 18.90
C GLY A 109 5.66 -16.63 18.23
N ASN A 110 6.18 -17.83 17.94
CA ASN A 110 7.51 -18.03 17.36
C ASN A 110 7.52 -18.05 15.83
N ASN A 111 6.44 -17.68 15.15
CA ASN A 111 6.42 -17.64 13.70
C ASN A 111 7.28 -16.48 13.15
N LYS A 112 7.83 -16.68 11.96
CA LYS A 112 8.76 -15.74 11.35
C LYS A 112 8.12 -14.38 11.07
N MET A 113 6.85 -14.36 10.65
CA MET A 113 6.14 -13.13 10.32
C MET A 113 5.93 -12.26 11.56
N HIS A 114 5.49 -12.86 12.66
CA HIS A 114 5.28 -12.11 13.91
C HIS A 114 6.60 -11.57 14.48
N LYS A 115 7.66 -12.38 14.44
CA LYS A 115 9.00 -11.92 14.84
C LYS A 115 9.46 -10.74 13.99
N SER A 116 9.24 -10.82 12.68
CA SER A 116 9.62 -9.76 11.76
C SER A 116 8.93 -8.44 12.08
N ILE A 117 7.60 -8.43 12.23
CA ILE A 117 6.84 -7.20 12.50
C ILE A 117 7.13 -6.59 13.88
N THR A 118 7.67 -7.35 14.80
CA THR A 118 8.01 -6.86 16.15
C THR A 118 9.45 -6.41 16.31
N THR A 119 10.36 -6.79 15.38
CA THR A 119 11.80 -6.56 15.57
C THR A 119 12.56 -5.99 14.38
N GLN A 120 12.00 -6.01 13.16
CA GLN A 120 12.74 -5.75 11.93
C GLN A 120 12.29 -4.51 11.16
N PHE A 121 11.38 -3.71 11.72
CA PHE A 121 10.84 -2.55 11.04
C PHE A 121 11.16 -1.26 11.79
N ASP A 122 11.45 -0.23 11.01
CA ASP A 122 11.70 1.11 11.50
C ASP A 122 10.38 1.84 11.78
N ASP A 123 10.43 2.89 12.59
CA ASP A 123 9.24 3.63 13.02
C ASP A 123 8.51 4.34 11.86
N ASP A 124 9.21 4.61 10.77
CA ASP A 124 8.65 5.24 9.56
C ASP A 124 8.09 4.24 8.55
N GLU A 125 8.31 2.94 8.76
CA GLU A 125 7.75 1.88 7.93
C GLU A 125 6.34 1.51 8.41
N VAL A 126 5.37 1.49 7.49
CA VAL A 126 3.97 1.29 7.83
C VAL A 126 3.48 -0.07 7.35
N ILE A 127 3.21 -0.94 8.31
CA ILE A 127 2.47 -2.19 8.09
C ILE A 127 1.14 -2.05 8.81
N ILE A 128 0.05 -2.20 8.08
CA ILE A 128 -1.28 -1.93 8.61
C ILE A 128 -2.30 -2.99 8.20
N SER A 129 -3.23 -3.31 9.09
CA SER A 129 -4.42 -4.10 8.76
C SER A 129 -5.39 -3.28 7.93
N ALA A 130 -6.10 -3.92 6.99
CA ALA A 130 -7.14 -3.26 6.21
C ALA A 130 -8.24 -2.64 7.07
N VAL A 131 -8.49 -3.19 8.25
CA VAL A 131 -9.45 -2.64 9.22
C VAL A 131 -9.05 -1.24 9.69
N LEU A 132 -7.76 -0.98 9.84
CA LEU A 132 -7.22 0.31 10.31
C LEU A 132 -6.86 1.27 9.17
N LEU A 133 -6.96 0.83 7.92
CA LEU A 133 -6.52 1.61 6.77
C LEU A 133 -7.25 2.96 6.67
N ARG A 134 -8.56 2.96 6.88
CA ARG A 134 -9.36 4.18 6.83
C ARG A 134 -8.88 5.21 7.86
N ASP A 135 -8.70 4.78 9.11
CA ASP A 135 -8.24 5.68 10.17
C ASP A 135 -6.83 6.21 9.89
N TYR A 136 -5.96 5.37 9.37
CA TYR A 136 -4.62 5.79 8.96
C TYR A 136 -4.68 6.86 7.87
N LEU A 137 -5.45 6.64 6.80
CA LEU A 137 -5.56 7.60 5.71
C LEU A 137 -6.11 8.94 6.19
N PHE A 138 -7.14 8.92 7.00
CA PHE A 138 -7.73 10.16 7.55
C PHE A 138 -6.82 10.85 8.57
N SER A 139 -5.80 10.17 9.09
CA SER A 139 -4.79 10.78 9.95
C SER A 139 -3.73 11.58 9.18
N LEU A 140 -3.60 11.35 7.86
CA LEU A 140 -2.64 12.08 7.01
C LEU A 140 -3.11 13.52 6.83
N GLN A 141 -2.33 14.45 7.33
CA GLN A 141 -2.67 15.86 7.31
C GLN A 141 -2.13 16.55 6.07
N VAL A 142 -2.80 17.62 5.67
CA VAL A 142 -2.28 18.57 4.70
C VAL A 142 -1.21 19.39 5.40
N LEU A 143 -0.03 19.42 4.81
CA LEU A 143 1.09 20.23 5.31
C LEU A 143 1.15 21.56 4.56
#